data_b63d48dca0a4975a75897bb5b7e80ecc
#
_entry.id   b63d48dca0a4975a75897bb5b7e80ecc
#
_cell.length_a   1.000
_cell.length_b   1.000
_cell.length_c   1.000
_cell.angle_alpha   90.00
_cell.angle_beta   90.00
_cell.angle_gamma   90.00
#
_symmetry.space_group_name_H-M   'P 1'
#
loop_
_entity.id
_entity.type
_entity.pdbx_description
1 polymer ?
#
loop_
_entity_poly.entity_id
_entity_poly.type
_entity_poly.pdbx_seq_one_letter_code
_entity_poly.pdbx_strand_id
1 'polypeptide(L)'
;MKEKVSSRVSKVRLAPGRQLQKDSAGDGHILAGPAGIVQLNESAAAILALCDGTLTREQIIARVLHRSKEDSFAVDVREFLNAARRRGWIVED
;
A
#
# COMPACT_ATOMS: atom_id res chain seq x y z
N MET A 1 23.23 -19.56 3.89
CA MET A 1 22.56 -19.25 3.85
C MET A 1 21.81 -18.57 4.53
N LYS A 2 21.69 -18.24 5.21
CA LYS A 2 20.97 -17.63 5.84
C LYS A 2 20.81 -16.28 5.52
N GLU A 3 21.66 -15.59 5.09
CA GLU A 3 21.49 -14.25 4.76
C GLU A 3 20.41 -14.13 3.76
N LYS A 4 20.09 -15.18 3.11
CA LYS A 4 19.06 -15.05 2.25
C LYS A 4 17.78 -14.91 2.95
N VAL A 5 17.76 -15.23 4.17
CA VAL A 5 16.56 -15.01 4.95
C VAL A 5 16.25 -13.53 5.02
N SER A 6 17.27 -12.72 5.27
CA SER A 6 16.97 -11.32 5.35
C SER A 6 16.65 -10.73 3.99
N SER A 7 17.10 -11.33 2.93
CA SER A 7 16.79 -10.81 1.62
C SER A 7 15.33 -11.04 1.25
N ARG A 8 14.62 -11.87 2.01
CA ARG A 8 13.22 -12.06 1.76
C ARG A 8 12.34 -11.05 2.41
N VAL A 9 12.91 -10.20 3.24
CA VAL A 9 12.14 -9.18 3.92
C VAL A 9 12.02 -8.00 2.99
N SER A 10 10.95 -7.97 2.23
CA SER A 10 10.75 -6.96 1.21
C SER A 10 9.92 -5.83 1.76
N LYS A 11 10.33 -4.61 1.47
CA LYS A 11 9.56 -3.45 1.85
C LYS A 11 8.64 -3.06 0.71
N VAL A 12 7.49 -2.51 1.06
CA VAL A 12 6.48 -2.12 0.09
C VAL A 12 6.54 -0.63 -0.12
N ARG A 13 6.58 -0.19 -1.37
CA ARG A 13 6.59 1.24 -1.66
C ARG A 13 5.80 1.49 -2.92
N LEU A 14 5.45 2.73 -3.13
CA LEU A 14 4.76 3.11 -4.35
C LEU A 14 5.69 2.90 -5.53
N ALA A 15 5.13 2.48 -6.65
CA ALA A 15 5.92 2.27 -7.84
C ALA A 15 6.47 3.61 -8.32
N PRO A 16 7.60 3.58 -9.04
CA PRO A 16 8.17 4.83 -9.56
C PRO A 16 7.15 5.57 -10.40
N GLY A 17 7.09 6.88 -10.20
CA GLY A 17 6.17 7.72 -10.95
C GLY A 17 4.77 7.80 -10.36
N ARG A 18 4.52 7.12 -9.25
CA ARG A 18 3.23 7.19 -8.58
C ARG A 18 3.34 8.08 -7.35
N GLN A 19 2.31 8.87 -7.11
CA GLN A 19 2.28 9.74 -5.94
C GLN A 19 0.90 9.70 -5.31
N LEU A 20 0.87 9.58 -3.99
CA LEU A 20 -0.36 9.66 -3.24
C LEU A 20 -0.58 11.13 -2.91
N GLN A 21 -1.72 11.66 -3.32
CA GLN A 21 -2.03 13.07 -3.13
C GLN A 21 -3.43 13.25 -2.60
N LYS A 22 -3.65 14.37 -1.95
CA LYS A 22 -4.98 14.71 -1.52
C LYS A 22 -5.71 15.33 -2.69
N ASP A 23 -6.97 14.96 -2.85
CA ASP A 23 -7.77 15.50 -3.93
C ASP A 23 -8.14 16.93 -3.59
N SER A 24 -7.67 17.88 -4.38
CA SER A 24 -7.90 19.29 -4.09
C SER A 24 -9.35 19.70 -4.28
N ALA A 25 -10.12 18.88 -4.99
CA ALA A 25 -11.52 19.20 -5.24
C ALA A 25 -12.45 18.66 -4.16
N GLY A 26 -11.94 17.90 -3.20
CA GLY A 26 -12.76 17.31 -2.15
C GLY A 26 -11.93 16.76 -1.04
N ASP A 27 -12.54 15.88 -0.24
CA ASP A 27 -11.87 15.31 0.93
C ASP A 27 -11.12 14.02 0.64
N GLY A 28 -11.18 13.54 -0.57
CA GLY A 28 -10.60 12.26 -0.90
C GLY A 28 -9.13 12.32 -1.22
N HIS A 29 -8.63 11.19 -1.67
CA HIS A 29 -7.24 11.06 -2.07
C HIS A 29 -7.18 10.48 -3.47
N ILE A 30 -6.09 10.74 -4.15
CA ILE A 30 -5.87 10.19 -5.47
C ILE A 30 -4.47 9.59 -5.53
N LEU A 31 -4.31 8.65 -6.43
CA LEU A 31 -3.01 8.11 -6.76
C LEU A 31 -2.69 8.59 -8.16
N ALA A 32 -1.70 9.49 -8.26
CA ALA A 32 -1.29 10.03 -9.55
C ALA A 32 -0.24 9.13 -10.16
N GLY A 33 -0.26 9.01 -11.47
CA GLY A 33 0.70 8.20 -12.17
C GLY A 33 0.82 8.64 -13.60
N PRO A 34 1.70 8.00 -14.38
CA PRO A 34 1.94 8.44 -15.76
C PRO A 34 0.72 8.28 -16.66
N ALA A 35 -0.16 7.37 -16.34
CA ALA A 35 -1.34 7.13 -17.18
C ALA A 35 -2.57 7.90 -16.70
N GLY A 36 -2.45 8.69 -15.64
CA GLY A 36 -3.58 9.44 -15.13
C GLY A 36 -3.69 9.29 -13.62
N ILE A 37 -4.88 9.53 -13.11
CA ILE A 37 -5.12 9.48 -11.68
C ILE A 37 -6.20 8.46 -11.36
N VAL A 38 -6.09 7.91 -10.16
CA VAL A 38 -7.07 6.96 -9.65
C VAL A 38 -7.63 7.54 -8.37
N GLN A 39 -8.94 7.63 -8.28
CA GLN A 39 -9.56 8.10 -7.05
C GLN A 39 -9.58 6.96 -6.04
N LEU A 40 -9.26 7.30 -4.80
CA LEU A 40 -9.14 6.30 -3.75
C LEU A 40 -10.16 6.57 -2.66
N ASN A 41 -10.71 5.50 -2.10
CA ASN A 41 -11.50 5.67 -0.90
C ASN A 41 -10.55 5.79 0.28
N GLU A 42 -11.12 6.07 1.45
CA GLU A 42 -10.31 6.33 2.62
C GLU A 42 -9.46 5.13 3.02
N SER A 43 -10.02 3.94 2.92
CA SER A 43 -9.26 2.73 3.28
C SER A 43 -8.07 2.51 2.36
N ALA A 44 -8.29 2.67 1.06
CA ALA A 44 -7.21 2.48 0.11
C ALA A 44 -6.10 3.50 0.32
N ALA A 45 -6.49 4.75 0.57
CA ALA A 45 -5.50 5.80 0.79
C ALA A 45 -4.68 5.53 2.05
N ALA A 46 -5.33 5.05 3.10
CA ALA A 46 -4.63 4.75 4.35
C ALA A 46 -3.61 3.64 4.15
N ILE A 47 -3.97 2.62 3.37
CA ILE A 47 -3.04 1.53 3.12
C ILE A 47 -1.87 2.01 2.27
N LEU A 48 -2.16 2.76 1.22
CA LEU A 48 -1.09 3.24 0.34
C LEU A 48 -0.17 4.23 1.04
N ALA A 49 -0.68 4.96 2.02
CA ALA A 49 0.16 5.87 2.79
C ALA A 49 1.23 5.12 3.59
N LEU A 50 0.99 3.86 3.89
CA LEU A 50 1.99 3.05 4.59
C LEU A 50 3.00 2.42 3.63
N CYS A 51 2.78 2.56 2.33
CA CYS A 51 3.67 1.96 1.34
C CYS A 51 4.75 2.97 0.97
N ASP A 52 5.63 3.25 1.92
CA ASP A 52 6.66 4.27 1.73
C ASP A 52 8.08 3.68 1.73
N GLY A 53 8.18 2.38 1.64
CA GLY A 53 9.49 1.74 1.59
C GLY A 53 10.07 1.39 2.94
N THR A 54 9.34 1.62 4.02
CA THR A 54 9.85 1.35 5.36
C THR A 54 9.23 0.11 6.00
N LEU A 55 8.11 -0.37 5.47
CA LEU A 55 7.38 -1.48 6.08
C LEU A 55 7.25 -2.64 5.11
N THR A 56 7.24 -3.83 5.67
CA THR A 56 6.92 -5.02 4.90
C THR A 56 5.42 -5.16 4.78
N ARG A 57 4.98 -6.05 3.90
CA ARG A 57 3.56 -6.32 3.73
C ARG A 57 2.93 -6.71 5.07
N GLU A 58 3.59 -7.57 5.82
CA GLU A 58 3.04 -8.02 7.10
C GLU A 58 2.93 -6.88 8.11
N GLN A 59 3.90 -5.98 8.08
CA GLN A 59 3.85 -4.84 8.98
C GLN A 59 2.73 -3.88 8.61
N ILE A 60 2.48 -3.72 7.32
CA ILE A 60 1.37 -2.87 6.87
C ILE A 60 0.05 -3.47 7.33
N ILE A 61 -0.11 -4.78 7.15
CA ILE A 61 -1.33 -5.44 7.58
C ILE A 61 -1.52 -5.27 9.09
N ALA A 62 -0.46 -5.45 9.85
CA ALA A 62 -0.54 -5.31 11.29
C ALA A 62 -0.93 -3.89 11.71
N ARG A 63 -0.39 -2.88 11.02
CA ARG A 63 -0.74 -1.51 11.32
C ARG A 63 -2.20 -1.20 11.05
N VAL A 64 -2.72 -1.72 9.94
CA VAL A 64 -4.11 -1.49 9.60
C VAL A 64 -5.03 -2.18 10.59
N LEU A 65 -4.68 -3.42 10.96
CA LEU A 65 -5.49 -4.15 11.93
C LEU A 65 -5.49 -3.50 13.29
N HIS A 66 -4.35 -2.95 13.67
CA HIS A 66 -4.26 -2.28 14.96
C HIS A 66 -5.24 -1.12 15.05
N ARG A 67 -5.46 -0.44 13.94
CA ARG A 67 -6.36 0.70 13.91
C ARG A 67 -7.81 0.30 13.81
N SER A 68 -8.11 -0.73 13.03
CA SER A 68 -9.50 -1.10 12.77
C SER A 68 -10.06 -2.05 13.79
N LYS A 69 -9.20 -2.88 14.37
CA LYS A 69 -9.61 -3.89 15.36
C LYS A 69 -10.55 -4.94 14.79
N GLU A 70 -10.48 -5.17 13.50
CA GLU A 70 -11.28 -6.21 12.87
C GLU A 70 -10.38 -7.22 12.23
N ASP A 71 -10.45 -8.45 12.68
CA ASP A 71 -9.57 -9.49 12.17
C ASP A 71 -9.80 -9.80 10.70
N SER A 72 -11.04 -9.74 10.26
CA SER A 72 -11.32 -10.06 8.87
C SER A 72 -10.68 -9.06 7.91
N PHE A 73 -10.30 -7.91 8.42
CA PHE A 73 -9.68 -6.88 7.60
C PHE A 73 -8.34 -7.33 7.05
N ALA A 74 -7.68 -8.30 7.70
CA ALA A 74 -6.39 -8.76 7.24
C ALA A 74 -6.46 -9.32 5.82
N VAL A 75 -7.52 -10.07 5.54
CA VAL A 75 -7.69 -10.63 4.21
C VAL A 75 -7.90 -9.53 3.20
N ASP A 76 -8.71 -8.55 3.56
CA ASP A 76 -8.99 -7.44 2.66
C ASP A 76 -7.73 -6.63 2.36
N VAL A 77 -6.92 -6.38 3.37
CA VAL A 77 -5.68 -5.62 3.17
C VAL A 77 -4.74 -6.39 2.28
N ARG A 78 -4.60 -7.69 2.52
CA ARG A 78 -3.72 -8.52 1.73
C ARG A 78 -4.16 -8.53 0.27
N GLU A 79 -5.45 -8.67 0.04
CA GLU A 79 -5.96 -8.68 -1.32
C GLU A 79 -5.81 -7.33 -2.00
N PHE A 80 -5.98 -6.26 -1.24
CA PHE A 80 -5.76 -4.93 -1.78
C PHE A 80 -4.31 -4.78 -2.23
N LEU A 81 -3.37 -5.22 -1.41
CA LEU A 81 -1.96 -5.11 -1.75
C LEU A 81 -1.63 -5.96 -2.98
N ASN A 82 -2.22 -7.14 -3.09
CA ASN A 82 -2.02 -7.96 -4.26
C ASN A 82 -2.54 -7.28 -5.51
N ALA A 83 -3.72 -6.69 -5.44
CA ALA A 83 -4.29 -5.99 -6.58
C ALA A 83 -3.47 -4.76 -6.94
N ALA A 84 -3.03 -4.02 -5.94
CA ALA A 84 -2.23 -2.82 -6.18
C ALA A 84 -0.93 -3.18 -6.88
N ARG A 85 -0.33 -4.30 -6.48
CA ARG A 85 0.90 -4.73 -7.11
C ARG A 85 0.66 -5.12 -8.57
N ARG A 86 -0.43 -5.84 -8.84
CA ARG A 86 -0.74 -6.24 -10.20
C ARG A 86 -1.01 -5.03 -11.09
N ARG A 87 -1.58 -3.98 -10.51
CA ARG A 87 -1.89 -2.78 -11.28
C ARG A 87 -0.69 -1.86 -11.44
N GLY A 88 0.42 -2.20 -10.83
CA GLY A 88 1.61 -1.37 -10.94
C GLY A 88 1.58 -0.16 -10.02
N TRP A 89 0.74 -0.17 -8.99
CA TRP A 89 0.69 0.94 -8.04
C TRP A 89 1.79 0.85 -7.00
N ILE A 90 2.17 -0.37 -6.63
CA ILE A 90 3.21 -0.59 -5.62
C ILE A 90 4.17 -1.64 -6.11
N VAL A 91 5.35 -1.63 -5.50
CA VAL A 91 6.35 -2.66 -5.74
C VAL A 91 6.85 -3.15 -4.39
N GLU A 92 7.32 -4.39 -4.38
CA GLU A 92 7.93 -4.96 -3.20
C GLU A 92 9.35 -5.31 -3.55
N ASP A 93 10.28 -4.76 -2.81
CA ASP A 93 11.72 -4.99 -3.09
C ASP A 93 12.23 -6.30 -2.57
#